data_487825b9f011b5889d66d02d5d0a9fe5
#
_entry.id   487825b9f011b5889d66d02d5d0a9fe5
#
_cell.length_a   1.000
_cell.length_b   1.000
_cell.length_c   1.000
_cell.angle_alpha   90.00
_cell.angle_beta   90.00
_cell.angle_gamma   90.00
#
_symmetry.space_group_name_H-M   'P 1'
#
loop_
_entity.id
_entity.type
_entity.pdbx_description
1 polymer ?
#
loop_
_entity_poly.entity_id
_entity_poly.type
_entity_poly.pdbx_seq_one_letter_code
_entity_poly.pdbx_strand_id
1 'polypeptide(L)'
;AEKPKTLVTVFEEPADVKVFDGFKDMPEAELKELYDSLGLAMTFKDFQHIQKYYHGEEDRNPTMTEIRVLDTYWSDHCRHTTFSTELKDVKFDDGDYRDAIEDTYKEYLKDHSEIFKGREDKFVCLMDLALLAMKRLKKEGKLADQEESDEINACSIVVPVEVDGKTEEWLVNFKNETHNHPTEIEPFGGAATCLGGAIRDPLSGRTYVYQAMRVTGAADPTVSVKDTIEGKLPQKKIVREAARGYSSYGNQIGLATGYVKEVYHPDY
;
A
#
# COMPACT_ATOMS: atom_id res chain seq x y z
N ALA A 1 33.88 -29.33 -16.16
CA ALA A 1 32.58 -28.94 -16.64
C ALA A 1 32.36 -29.62 -18.00
N GLU A 2 31.30 -30.41 -18.11
CA GLU A 2 30.93 -31.02 -19.38
C GLU A 2 30.33 -29.99 -20.32
N LYS A 3 30.69 -30.04 -21.59
CA LYS A 3 30.06 -29.17 -22.60
C LYS A 3 28.60 -29.62 -22.82
N PRO A 4 27.64 -28.73 -22.78
CA PRO A 4 26.25 -29.09 -23.10
C PRO A 4 26.16 -29.62 -24.53
N LYS A 5 25.38 -30.66 -24.73
CA LYS A 5 25.19 -31.27 -26.07
C LYS A 5 24.34 -30.36 -27.00
N THR A 6 23.57 -29.46 -26.45
CA THR A 6 22.75 -28.48 -27.16
C THR A 6 22.62 -27.22 -26.33
N LEU A 7 22.44 -26.08 -26.98
CA LEU A 7 22.08 -24.80 -26.36
C LEU A 7 20.54 -24.56 -26.34
N VAL A 8 19.82 -25.52 -26.93
CA VAL A 8 18.36 -25.47 -26.90
C VAL A 8 17.86 -25.99 -25.55
N THR A 9 17.20 -25.13 -24.79
CA THR A 9 16.52 -25.53 -23.55
C THR A 9 15.18 -26.14 -23.94
N VAL A 10 14.97 -27.39 -23.57
CA VAL A 10 13.66 -28.04 -23.70
C VAL A 10 12.91 -27.84 -22.40
N PHE A 11 11.76 -27.21 -22.49
CA PHE A 11 10.85 -27.04 -21.36
C PHE A 11 9.76 -28.12 -21.45
N GLU A 12 9.40 -28.66 -20.30
CA GLU A 12 8.18 -29.46 -20.21
C GLU A 12 6.97 -28.54 -20.43
N GLU A 13 5.98 -29.01 -21.20
CA GLU A 13 4.72 -28.27 -21.31
C GLU A 13 4.07 -28.19 -19.94
N PRO A 14 3.64 -26.98 -19.50
CA PRO A 14 2.96 -26.86 -18.23
C PRO A 14 1.63 -27.64 -18.27
N ALA A 15 1.25 -28.20 -17.13
CA ALA A 15 -0.06 -28.82 -16.98
C ALA A 15 -1.17 -27.80 -17.22
N ASP A 16 -2.31 -28.27 -17.73
CA ASP A 16 -3.50 -27.46 -17.86
C ASP A 16 -3.95 -26.89 -16.53
N VAL A 17 -4.59 -25.72 -16.56
CA VAL A 17 -5.10 -25.08 -15.34
C VAL A 17 -6.16 -25.95 -14.71
N LYS A 18 -5.96 -26.27 -13.41
CA LYS A 18 -6.89 -27.08 -12.64
C LYS A 18 -8.27 -26.44 -12.56
N VAL A 19 -9.32 -27.20 -12.90
CA VAL A 19 -10.72 -26.87 -12.59
C VAL A 19 -11.07 -27.48 -11.24
N PHE A 20 -11.83 -26.79 -10.42
CA PHE A 20 -12.34 -27.31 -9.15
C PHE A 20 -13.67 -28.05 -9.36
N ASP A 21 -13.59 -29.30 -9.78
CA ASP A 21 -14.77 -30.11 -10.02
C ASP A 21 -15.68 -30.19 -8.80
N GLY A 22 -16.98 -29.99 -9.02
CA GLY A 22 -17.98 -29.99 -7.96
C GLY A 22 -18.04 -28.73 -7.12
N PHE A 23 -17.17 -27.74 -7.32
CA PHE A 23 -17.10 -26.52 -6.53
C PHE A 23 -18.46 -25.82 -6.33
N LYS A 24 -19.21 -25.65 -7.42
CA LYS A 24 -20.48 -24.91 -7.39
C LYS A 24 -21.53 -25.55 -6.48
N ASP A 25 -21.49 -26.86 -6.30
CA ASP A 25 -22.45 -27.64 -5.51
C ASP A 25 -21.82 -28.26 -4.24
N MET A 26 -20.59 -27.86 -3.91
CA MET A 26 -19.82 -28.42 -2.80
C MET A 26 -20.48 -28.10 -1.44
N PRO A 27 -20.67 -29.09 -0.58
CA PRO A 27 -21.15 -28.85 0.78
C PRO A 27 -20.22 -27.89 1.57
N GLU A 28 -20.79 -27.16 2.54
CA GLU A 28 -20.04 -26.16 3.29
C GLU A 28 -18.77 -26.71 3.97
N ALA A 29 -18.82 -27.92 4.50
CA ALA A 29 -17.67 -28.55 5.15
C ALA A 29 -16.52 -28.80 4.16
N GLU A 30 -16.82 -29.36 2.98
CA GLU A 30 -15.82 -29.59 1.93
C GLU A 30 -15.30 -28.27 1.35
N LEU A 31 -16.18 -27.29 1.17
CA LEU A 31 -15.82 -25.94 0.74
C LEU A 31 -14.87 -25.28 1.73
N LYS A 32 -15.08 -25.49 3.04
CA LYS A 32 -14.20 -24.97 4.08
C LYS A 32 -12.83 -25.65 4.05
N GLU A 33 -12.77 -26.94 3.86
CA GLU A 33 -11.51 -27.68 3.72
C GLU A 33 -10.72 -27.19 2.48
N LEU A 34 -11.42 -27.00 1.36
CA LEU A 34 -10.81 -26.44 0.15
C LEU A 34 -10.27 -25.04 0.41
N TYR A 35 -11.06 -24.18 1.02
CA TYR A 35 -10.65 -22.81 1.39
C TYR A 35 -9.37 -22.81 2.23
N ASP A 36 -9.34 -23.62 3.30
CA ASP A 36 -8.18 -23.71 4.20
C ASP A 36 -6.93 -24.24 3.48
N SER A 37 -7.11 -25.10 2.48
CA SER A 37 -5.99 -25.66 1.70
C SER A 37 -5.38 -24.64 0.71
N LEU A 38 -6.13 -23.62 0.31
CA LEU A 38 -5.71 -22.67 -0.72
C LEU A 38 -4.93 -21.47 -0.17
N GLY A 39 -5.02 -21.18 1.13
CA GLY A 39 -4.35 -20.04 1.77
C GLY A 39 -4.73 -18.71 1.12
N LEU A 40 -6.04 -18.46 1.01
CA LEU A 40 -6.60 -17.27 0.37
C LEU A 40 -6.55 -16.03 1.29
N ALA A 41 -6.44 -14.85 0.68
CA ALA A 41 -6.51 -13.56 1.37
C ALA A 41 -7.98 -13.18 1.71
N MET A 42 -8.94 -13.57 0.86
CA MET A 42 -10.36 -13.35 1.10
C MET A 42 -10.87 -14.13 2.32
N THR A 43 -11.99 -13.71 2.89
CA THR A 43 -12.65 -14.46 3.98
C THR A 43 -13.41 -15.68 3.46
N PHE A 44 -13.72 -16.63 4.36
CA PHE A 44 -14.55 -17.77 3.99
C PHE A 44 -15.95 -17.36 3.52
N LYS A 45 -16.50 -16.26 4.05
CA LYS A 45 -17.79 -15.70 3.59
C LYS A 45 -17.73 -15.19 2.15
N ASP A 46 -16.61 -14.57 1.77
CA ASP A 46 -16.38 -14.14 0.39
C ASP A 46 -16.29 -15.35 -0.54
N PHE A 47 -15.60 -16.39 -0.10
CA PHE A 47 -15.48 -17.64 -0.85
C PHE A 47 -16.84 -18.34 -1.04
N GLN A 48 -17.70 -18.34 -0.02
CA GLN A 48 -19.09 -18.81 -0.12
C GLN A 48 -19.91 -17.93 -1.08
N HIS A 49 -19.66 -16.61 -1.12
CA HIS A 49 -20.31 -15.73 -2.09
C HIS A 49 -19.90 -16.07 -3.53
N ILE A 50 -18.64 -16.33 -3.76
CA ILE A 50 -18.11 -16.79 -5.04
C ILE A 50 -18.76 -18.11 -5.46
N GLN A 51 -18.87 -19.08 -4.54
CA GLN A 51 -19.58 -20.34 -4.83
C GLN A 51 -21.01 -20.11 -5.28
N LYS A 52 -21.76 -19.24 -4.62
CA LYS A 52 -23.14 -18.88 -5.01
C LYS A 52 -23.20 -18.28 -6.41
N TYR A 53 -22.26 -17.44 -6.77
CA TYR A 53 -22.17 -16.87 -8.10
C TYR A 53 -21.93 -17.94 -9.16
N TYR A 54 -20.97 -18.82 -8.94
CA TYR A 54 -20.70 -19.93 -9.88
C TYR A 54 -21.84 -20.93 -9.97
N HIS A 55 -22.59 -21.13 -8.88
CA HIS A 55 -23.78 -21.98 -8.87
C HIS A 55 -24.96 -21.33 -9.63
N GLY A 56 -25.24 -20.04 -9.38
CA GLY A 56 -26.46 -19.38 -9.84
C GLY A 56 -26.35 -18.64 -11.17
N GLU A 57 -25.21 -17.99 -11.41
CA GLU A 57 -25.03 -17.12 -12.58
C GLU A 57 -24.20 -17.79 -13.67
N GLU A 58 -23.06 -18.37 -13.29
CA GLU A 58 -22.13 -18.98 -14.25
C GLU A 58 -22.53 -20.42 -14.62
N ASP A 59 -23.19 -21.12 -13.73
CA ASP A 59 -23.56 -22.55 -13.84
C ASP A 59 -22.42 -23.48 -14.28
N ARG A 60 -21.22 -23.20 -13.78
CA ARG A 60 -20.00 -23.98 -14.04
C ARG A 60 -19.04 -23.98 -12.84
N ASN A 61 -18.04 -24.83 -12.89
CA ASN A 61 -16.97 -24.84 -11.90
C ASN A 61 -15.87 -23.83 -12.28
N PRO A 62 -15.26 -23.13 -11.32
CA PRO A 62 -14.15 -22.23 -11.56
C PRO A 62 -12.84 -22.98 -11.78
N THR A 63 -11.94 -22.33 -12.48
CA THR A 63 -10.52 -22.72 -12.55
C THR A 63 -9.75 -22.16 -11.34
N MET A 64 -8.58 -22.74 -11.07
CA MET A 64 -7.64 -22.21 -10.08
C MET A 64 -7.25 -20.74 -10.38
N THR A 65 -7.07 -20.41 -11.65
CA THR A 65 -6.74 -19.03 -12.06
C THR A 65 -7.85 -18.07 -11.70
N GLU A 66 -9.12 -18.41 -11.96
CA GLU A 66 -10.25 -17.56 -11.60
C GLU A 66 -10.34 -17.34 -10.09
N ILE A 67 -10.20 -18.41 -9.30
CA ILE A 67 -10.18 -18.26 -7.83
C ILE A 67 -9.05 -17.35 -7.37
N ARG A 68 -7.83 -17.49 -7.92
CA ARG A 68 -6.69 -16.63 -7.55
C ARG A 68 -6.85 -15.18 -7.98
N VAL A 69 -7.45 -14.93 -9.14
CA VAL A 69 -7.76 -13.57 -9.60
C VAL A 69 -8.79 -12.93 -8.69
N LEU A 70 -9.88 -13.64 -8.35
CA LEU A 70 -10.89 -13.16 -7.42
C LEU A 70 -10.31 -12.90 -6.02
N ASP A 71 -9.46 -13.80 -5.53
CA ASP A 71 -8.77 -13.61 -4.25
C ASP A 71 -7.92 -12.34 -4.25
N THR A 72 -7.23 -12.04 -5.35
CA THR A 72 -6.45 -10.81 -5.50
C THR A 72 -7.35 -9.57 -5.45
N TYR A 73 -8.52 -9.60 -6.09
CA TYR A 73 -9.51 -8.53 -6.03
C TYR A 73 -10.10 -8.34 -4.64
N TRP A 74 -10.30 -9.41 -3.89
CA TRP A 74 -10.80 -9.37 -2.51
C TRP A 74 -9.73 -9.05 -1.47
N SER A 75 -8.46 -9.07 -1.86
CA SER A 75 -7.39 -8.72 -0.94
C SER A 75 -7.53 -7.26 -0.52
N ASP A 76 -7.41 -7.02 0.79
CA ASP A 76 -7.47 -5.67 1.36
C ASP A 76 -6.14 -4.94 1.14
N HIS A 77 -5.85 -4.62 -0.12
CA HIS A 77 -4.62 -3.93 -0.52
C HIS A 77 -4.49 -2.60 0.21
N CYS A 78 -3.37 -2.39 0.90
CA CYS A 78 -3.11 -1.23 1.76
C CYS A 78 -4.19 -1.01 2.85
N ARG A 79 -4.96 -2.04 3.19
CA ARG A 79 -6.04 -2.02 4.18
C ARG A 79 -7.13 -0.98 3.92
N HIS A 80 -7.39 -0.64 2.68
CA HIS A 80 -8.41 0.34 2.32
C HIS A 80 -9.78 -0.03 2.87
N THR A 81 -10.19 -1.30 2.76
CA THR A 81 -11.45 -1.80 3.31
C THR A 81 -11.48 -1.72 4.83
N THR A 82 -10.41 -2.14 5.50
CA THR A 82 -10.26 -2.04 6.97
C THR A 82 -10.36 -0.59 7.43
N PHE A 83 -9.62 0.33 6.81
CA PHE A 83 -9.65 1.76 7.16
C PHE A 83 -11.01 2.42 6.88
N SER A 84 -11.79 1.89 5.95
CA SER A 84 -13.13 2.39 5.60
C SER A 84 -14.25 1.68 6.36
N THR A 85 -13.94 0.81 7.32
CA THR A 85 -14.96 0.16 8.16
C THR A 85 -15.59 1.17 9.12
N GLU A 86 -16.94 1.16 9.20
CA GLU A 86 -17.67 2.02 10.12
C GLU A 86 -17.35 1.69 11.58
N LEU A 87 -16.98 2.69 12.36
CA LEU A 87 -16.71 2.59 13.79
C LEU A 87 -17.98 2.93 14.58
N LYS A 88 -18.55 1.95 15.30
CA LYS A 88 -19.81 2.12 16.06
C LYS A 88 -19.61 2.17 17.56
N ASP A 89 -18.64 1.43 18.09
CA ASP A 89 -18.42 1.26 19.53
C ASP A 89 -16.94 1.52 19.86
N VAL A 90 -16.60 2.80 20.03
CA VAL A 90 -15.24 3.23 20.35
C VAL A 90 -15.09 3.29 21.87
N LYS A 91 -14.11 2.58 22.40
CA LYS A 91 -13.77 2.54 23.84
C LYS A 91 -12.34 2.97 24.05
N PHE A 92 -12.07 3.58 25.17
CA PHE A 92 -10.76 4.03 25.57
C PHE A 92 -10.33 3.25 26.82
N ASP A 93 -9.22 2.55 26.73
CA ASP A 93 -8.63 1.85 27.85
C ASP A 93 -8.05 2.86 28.86
N ASP A 94 -7.97 2.45 30.14
CA ASP A 94 -7.36 3.26 31.18
C ASP A 94 -5.84 3.39 30.97
N GLY A 95 -5.31 4.59 31.14
CA GLY A 95 -3.89 4.90 30.97
C GLY A 95 -3.61 6.38 31.06
N ASP A 96 -2.34 6.75 31.08
CA ASP A 96 -1.86 8.12 31.30
C ASP A 96 -2.35 9.11 30.22
N TYR A 97 -2.65 8.64 29.04
CA TYR A 97 -3.08 9.46 27.89
C TYR A 97 -4.55 9.32 27.55
N ARG A 98 -5.32 8.55 28.32
CA ARG A 98 -6.74 8.28 28.03
C ARG A 98 -7.55 9.53 27.81
N ASP A 99 -7.50 10.47 28.76
CA ASP A 99 -8.33 11.69 28.72
C ASP A 99 -7.99 12.55 27.51
N ALA A 100 -6.70 12.69 27.20
CA ALA A 100 -6.26 13.47 26.03
C ALA A 100 -6.72 12.84 24.72
N ILE A 101 -6.68 11.52 24.59
CA ILE A 101 -7.13 10.78 23.40
C ILE A 101 -8.66 10.87 23.28
N GLU A 102 -9.38 10.68 24.38
CA GLU A 102 -10.84 10.77 24.40
C GLU A 102 -11.33 12.18 24.05
N ASP A 103 -10.69 13.22 24.56
CA ASP A 103 -11.05 14.60 24.24
C ASP A 103 -10.75 14.94 22.78
N THR A 104 -9.64 14.48 22.23
CA THR A 104 -9.34 14.60 20.79
C THR A 104 -10.39 13.89 19.93
N TYR A 105 -10.85 12.73 20.35
CA TYR A 105 -11.92 12.02 19.64
C TYR A 105 -13.26 12.75 19.70
N LYS A 106 -13.62 13.36 20.84
CA LYS A 106 -14.82 14.22 20.94
C LYS A 106 -14.75 15.44 20.02
N GLU A 107 -13.57 16.07 19.94
CA GLU A 107 -13.32 17.17 19.00
C GLU A 107 -13.46 16.71 17.54
N TYR A 108 -12.88 15.55 17.21
CA TYR A 108 -13.07 14.94 15.90
C TYR A 108 -14.55 14.73 15.55
N LEU A 109 -15.35 14.17 16.45
CA LEU A 109 -16.79 13.95 16.21
C LEU A 109 -17.54 15.25 15.94
N LYS A 110 -17.19 16.33 16.65
CA LYS A 110 -17.73 17.65 16.41
C LYS A 110 -17.38 18.14 15.00
N ASP A 111 -16.12 18.08 14.63
CA ASP A 111 -15.63 18.48 13.32
C ASP A 111 -16.26 17.63 12.20
N HIS A 112 -16.38 16.35 12.40
CA HIS A 112 -17.06 15.44 11.48
C HIS A 112 -18.49 15.88 11.21
N SER A 113 -19.26 16.18 12.27
CA SER A 113 -20.66 16.61 12.14
C SER A 113 -20.81 17.97 11.42
N GLU A 114 -19.84 18.87 11.58
CA GLU A 114 -19.82 20.19 10.94
C GLU A 114 -19.42 20.09 9.45
N ILE A 115 -18.43 19.26 9.14
CA ILE A 115 -17.89 19.12 7.78
C ILE A 115 -18.86 18.35 6.89
N PHE A 116 -19.46 17.30 7.42
CA PHE A 116 -20.40 16.43 6.68
C PHE A 116 -21.88 16.76 6.95
N LYS A 117 -22.19 17.95 7.39
CA LYS A 117 -23.58 18.37 7.63
C LYS A 117 -24.47 18.12 6.39
N GLY A 118 -25.51 17.31 6.56
CA GLY A 118 -26.41 16.90 5.47
C GLY A 118 -25.91 15.74 4.61
N ARG A 119 -24.83 15.05 5.02
CA ARG A 119 -24.27 13.88 4.38
C ARG A 119 -24.40 12.67 5.31
N GLU A 120 -25.58 12.06 5.37
CA GLU A 120 -25.84 10.86 6.20
C GLU A 120 -25.09 9.61 5.73
N ASP A 121 -24.63 9.60 4.48
CA ASP A 121 -23.77 8.57 3.91
C ASP A 121 -22.33 8.55 4.48
N LYS A 122 -21.94 9.57 5.22
CA LYS A 122 -20.61 9.70 5.82
C LYS A 122 -20.62 9.22 7.27
N PHE A 123 -20.02 8.06 7.49
CA PHE A 123 -19.84 7.46 8.80
C PHE A 123 -18.42 7.65 9.32
N VAL A 124 -18.25 7.49 10.63
CA VAL A 124 -16.94 7.53 11.29
C VAL A 124 -16.14 6.29 10.92
N CYS A 125 -14.94 6.47 10.40
CA CYS A 125 -14.00 5.39 10.08
C CYS A 125 -12.55 5.88 10.23
N LEU A 126 -11.59 4.96 10.24
CA LEU A 126 -10.17 5.31 10.40
C LEU A 126 -9.66 6.19 9.25
N MET A 127 -10.12 5.96 8.03
CA MET A 127 -9.76 6.79 6.87
C MET A 127 -10.24 8.21 7.04
N ASP A 128 -11.46 8.41 7.57
CA ASP A 128 -11.97 9.75 7.82
C ASP A 128 -11.21 10.46 8.95
N LEU A 129 -10.87 9.76 10.03
CA LEU A 129 -9.98 10.28 11.07
C LEU A 129 -8.66 10.83 10.50
N ALA A 130 -8.06 10.10 9.57
CA ALA A 130 -6.80 10.52 8.93
C ALA A 130 -6.96 11.76 8.03
N LEU A 131 -8.11 11.94 7.41
CA LEU A 131 -8.34 12.96 6.38
C LEU A 131 -9.09 14.20 6.87
N LEU A 132 -9.75 14.15 8.03
CA LEU A 132 -10.68 15.20 8.45
C LEU A 132 -10.00 16.56 8.66
N ALA A 133 -8.79 16.56 9.23
CA ALA A 133 -8.04 17.80 9.43
C ALA A 133 -7.75 18.53 8.10
N MET A 134 -7.37 17.79 7.06
CA MET A 134 -7.18 18.34 5.72
C MET A 134 -8.49 18.90 5.16
N LYS A 135 -9.60 18.17 5.28
CA LYS A 135 -10.92 18.63 4.83
C LYS A 135 -11.36 19.90 5.55
N ARG A 136 -11.07 20.02 6.84
CA ARG A 136 -11.32 21.23 7.62
C ARG A 136 -10.49 22.41 7.13
N LEU A 137 -9.18 22.23 6.95
CA LEU A 137 -8.30 23.27 6.42
C LEU A 137 -8.75 23.75 5.03
N LYS A 138 -9.20 22.82 4.18
CA LYS A 138 -9.76 23.16 2.86
C LYS A 138 -11.03 23.99 2.98
N LYS A 139 -11.96 23.61 3.86
CA LYS A 139 -13.20 24.36 4.14
C LYS A 139 -12.93 25.78 4.69
N GLU A 140 -11.86 25.94 5.46
CA GLU A 140 -11.39 27.22 5.99
C GLU A 140 -10.61 28.07 4.96
N GLY A 141 -10.43 27.57 3.72
CA GLY A 141 -9.70 28.27 2.66
C GLY A 141 -8.17 28.29 2.85
N LYS A 142 -7.62 27.49 3.76
CA LYS A 142 -6.19 27.43 4.06
C LYS A 142 -5.38 26.60 3.07
N LEU A 143 -6.04 25.94 2.12
CA LEU A 143 -5.42 25.13 1.06
C LEU A 143 -5.79 25.69 -0.31
N ALA A 144 -5.90 27.03 -0.43
CA ALA A 144 -6.28 27.70 -1.67
C ALA A 144 -5.24 27.57 -2.79
N ASP A 145 -3.99 27.29 -2.42
CA ASP A 145 -2.88 27.05 -3.33
C ASP A 145 -2.78 25.58 -3.79
N GLN A 146 -3.59 24.69 -3.24
CA GLN A 146 -3.65 23.31 -3.70
C GLN A 146 -4.30 23.25 -5.08
N GLU A 147 -3.58 22.68 -6.06
CA GLU A 147 -4.16 22.39 -7.37
C GLU A 147 -5.23 21.33 -7.28
N GLU A 148 -6.34 21.54 -8.00
CA GLU A 148 -7.43 20.56 -8.16
C GLU A 148 -7.51 20.15 -9.62
N SER A 149 -7.23 18.88 -9.90
CA SER A 149 -7.33 18.29 -11.24
C SER A 149 -7.78 16.82 -11.14
N ASP A 150 -8.04 16.22 -12.29
CA ASP A 150 -8.34 14.78 -12.38
C ASP A 150 -7.10 13.90 -12.14
N GLU A 151 -5.91 14.50 -12.15
CA GLU A 151 -4.66 13.82 -11.83
C GLU A 151 -4.40 13.88 -10.33
N ILE A 152 -4.57 12.75 -9.65
CA ILE A 152 -4.52 12.64 -8.18
C ILE A 152 -3.38 11.78 -7.64
N ASN A 153 -2.45 11.33 -8.49
CA ASN A 153 -1.36 10.45 -8.08
C ASN A 153 -0.26 11.16 -7.27
N ALA A 154 -0.23 12.49 -7.30
CA ALA A 154 0.65 13.32 -6.48
C ALA A 154 -0.09 14.57 -5.99
N CYS A 155 0.39 15.15 -4.89
CA CYS A 155 -0.13 16.43 -4.41
C CYS A 155 0.63 17.57 -5.09
N SER A 156 -0.10 18.55 -5.62
CA SER A 156 0.47 19.73 -6.28
C SER A 156 -0.01 21.01 -5.62
N ILE A 157 0.88 21.98 -5.52
CA ILE A 157 0.53 23.37 -5.14
C ILE A 157 0.91 24.32 -6.25
N VAL A 158 0.12 25.38 -6.42
CA VAL A 158 0.41 26.48 -7.35
C VAL A 158 1.36 27.45 -6.67
N VAL A 159 2.49 27.73 -7.32
CA VAL A 159 3.53 28.66 -6.80
C VAL A 159 3.81 29.72 -7.84
N PRO A 160 3.78 31.02 -7.48
CA PRO A 160 4.23 32.08 -8.38
C PRO A 160 5.76 32.04 -8.49
N VAL A 161 6.26 31.95 -9.73
CA VAL A 161 7.69 31.93 -10.04
C VAL A 161 8.00 33.09 -10.97
N GLU A 162 9.07 33.85 -10.70
CA GLU A 162 9.54 34.90 -11.58
C GLU A 162 10.51 34.34 -12.62
N VAL A 163 10.14 34.41 -13.89
CA VAL A 163 10.93 33.95 -15.03
C VAL A 163 11.11 35.13 -15.99
N ASP A 164 12.32 35.55 -16.22
CA ASP A 164 12.68 36.68 -17.14
C ASP A 164 11.88 37.96 -16.88
N GLY A 165 11.64 38.29 -15.61
CA GLY A 165 10.88 39.48 -15.17
C GLY A 165 9.36 39.37 -15.34
N LYS A 166 8.84 38.17 -15.56
CA LYS A 166 7.39 37.86 -15.59
C LYS A 166 7.08 36.84 -14.53
N THR A 167 5.94 37.03 -13.85
CA THR A 167 5.43 36.02 -12.91
C THR A 167 4.63 34.96 -13.66
N GLU A 168 5.03 33.73 -13.49
CA GLU A 168 4.34 32.54 -14.02
C GLU A 168 3.80 31.70 -12.88
N GLU A 169 2.66 31.04 -13.07
CA GLU A 169 2.14 30.05 -12.13
C GLU A 169 2.73 28.68 -12.46
N TRP A 170 3.48 28.12 -11.51
CA TRP A 170 4.09 26.79 -11.63
C TRP A 170 3.46 25.83 -10.66
N LEU A 171 3.43 24.53 -11.02
CA LEU A 171 3.01 23.46 -10.13
C LEU A 171 4.24 22.84 -9.47
N VAL A 172 4.25 22.80 -8.14
CA VAL A 172 5.21 22.04 -7.35
C VAL A 172 4.54 20.78 -6.84
N ASN A 173 4.99 19.64 -7.34
CA ASN A 173 4.48 18.33 -6.95
C ASN A 173 5.27 17.74 -5.78
N PHE A 174 4.55 17.09 -4.87
CA PHE A 174 5.13 16.28 -3.82
C PHE A 174 4.43 14.91 -3.80
N LYS A 175 5.23 13.84 -3.80
CA LYS A 175 4.78 12.47 -3.59
C LYS A 175 5.53 11.85 -2.44
N ASN A 176 4.80 11.29 -1.50
CA ASN A 176 5.33 10.44 -0.44
C ASN A 176 4.88 9.00 -0.69
N GLU A 177 5.82 8.06 -0.66
CA GLU A 177 5.56 6.64 -0.80
C GLU A 177 6.17 5.90 0.38
N THR A 178 5.38 5.06 1.02
CA THR A 178 5.83 4.16 2.09
C THR A 178 5.96 2.75 1.56
N HIS A 179 7.03 2.05 1.93
CA HIS A 179 7.28 0.70 1.46
C HIS A 179 8.07 -0.08 2.52
N ASN A 180 7.38 -0.86 3.31
CA ASN A 180 7.96 -1.57 4.45
C ASN A 180 8.15 -3.07 4.19
N HIS A 181 7.07 -3.81 4.13
CA HIS A 181 7.09 -5.27 4.10
C HIS A 181 7.82 -5.87 2.88
N PRO A 182 7.63 -5.42 1.63
CA PRO A 182 8.44 -5.90 0.51
C PRO A 182 9.93 -5.63 0.68
N THR A 183 10.31 -4.50 1.30
CA THR A 183 11.72 -4.18 1.60
C THR A 183 12.30 -5.10 2.68
N GLU A 184 11.50 -5.57 3.62
CA GLU A 184 11.92 -6.56 4.61
C GLU A 184 12.21 -7.92 3.96
N ILE A 185 11.41 -8.36 3.00
CA ILE A 185 11.49 -9.68 2.37
C ILE A 185 12.57 -9.71 1.28
N GLU A 186 12.55 -8.75 0.38
CA GLU A 186 13.50 -8.59 -0.72
C GLU A 186 13.98 -7.13 -0.76
N PRO A 187 14.99 -6.77 0.05
CA PRO A 187 15.33 -5.39 0.33
C PRO A 187 15.79 -4.58 -0.88
N PHE A 188 16.47 -5.18 -1.85
CA PHE A 188 16.91 -4.46 -3.03
C PHE A 188 15.73 -4.08 -3.94
N GLY A 189 14.95 -5.06 -4.38
CA GLY A 189 13.82 -4.83 -5.29
C GLY A 189 12.67 -4.11 -4.60
N GLY A 190 12.40 -4.41 -3.32
CA GLY A 190 11.42 -3.72 -2.52
C GLY A 190 11.71 -2.22 -2.43
N ALA A 191 12.94 -1.85 -2.08
CA ALA A 191 13.36 -0.45 -2.01
C ALA A 191 13.35 0.23 -3.39
N ALA A 192 13.80 -0.46 -4.44
CA ALA A 192 13.77 0.06 -5.80
C ALA A 192 12.33 0.32 -6.27
N THR A 193 11.40 -0.59 -5.98
CA THR A 193 9.98 -0.45 -6.31
C THR A 193 9.34 0.75 -5.60
N CYS A 194 9.66 0.94 -4.31
CA CYS A 194 9.21 2.10 -3.54
C CYS A 194 9.61 3.42 -4.20
N LEU A 195 10.90 3.56 -4.50
CA LEU A 195 11.40 4.78 -5.17
C LEU A 195 10.79 4.92 -6.57
N GLY A 196 10.61 3.80 -7.27
CA GLY A 196 9.96 3.77 -8.58
C GLY A 196 8.54 4.31 -8.54
N GLY A 197 7.74 3.95 -7.54
CA GLY A 197 6.39 4.50 -7.31
C GLY A 197 6.44 5.99 -7.01
N ALA A 198 7.26 6.40 -6.06
CA ALA A 198 7.41 7.81 -5.67
C ALA A 198 7.81 8.73 -6.83
N ILE A 199 8.59 8.23 -7.80
CA ILE A 199 9.04 9.00 -8.96
C ILE A 199 8.01 8.94 -10.09
N ARG A 200 7.46 7.76 -10.40
CA ARG A 200 6.56 7.56 -11.55
C ARG A 200 5.20 8.20 -11.39
N ASP A 201 4.68 8.30 -10.17
CA ASP A 201 3.39 8.91 -9.93
C ASP A 201 3.39 10.41 -10.32
N PRO A 202 4.35 11.24 -9.87
CA PRO A 202 4.48 12.60 -10.40
C PRO A 202 4.74 12.67 -11.90
N LEU A 203 5.55 11.75 -12.46
CA LEU A 203 5.79 11.70 -13.89
C LEU A 203 4.53 11.39 -14.70
N SER A 204 3.59 10.62 -14.16
CA SER A 204 2.30 10.34 -14.80
C SER A 204 1.48 11.62 -15.00
N GLY A 205 1.59 12.58 -14.08
CA GLY A 205 1.03 13.92 -14.17
C GLY A 205 1.80 14.87 -15.09
N ARG A 206 2.75 14.38 -15.90
CA ARG A 206 3.57 15.16 -16.84
C ARG A 206 4.48 16.19 -16.15
N THR A 207 4.91 15.91 -14.93
CA THR A 207 5.85 16.75 -14.20
C THR A 207 7.28 16.25 -14.34
N TYR A 208 8.23 17.14 -14.12
CA TYR A 208 9.66 16.80 -14.08
C TYR A 208 10.07 16.52 -12.63
N VAL A 209 10.51 15.30 -12.34
CA VAL A 209 11.04 14.94 -11.02
C VAL A 209 12.52 15.27 -10.97
N TYR A 210 12.92 16.21 -10.15
CA TYR A 210 14.30 16.71 -10.08
C TYR A 210 15.04 16.27 -8.81
N GLN A 211 14.34 15.83 -7.78
CA GLN A 211 14.94 15.48 -6.49
C GLN A 211 14.14 14.41 -5.78
N ALA A 212 14.84 13.46 -5.16
CA ALA A 212 14.26 12.51 -4.22
C ALA A 212 14.83 12.72 -2.82
N MET A 213 14.03 12.34 -1.82
CA MET A 213 14.42 12.26 -0.42
C MET A 213 14.11 10.87 0.12
N ARG A 214 14.95 10.36 1.01
CA ARG A 214 14.77 9.06 1.64
C ARG A 214 14.82 9.18 3.16
N VAL A 215 13.78 8.69 3.81
CA VAL A 215 13.77 8.43 5.25
C VAL A 215 13.54 6.93 5.44
N THR A 216 14.43 6.25 6.15
CA THR A 216 14.37 4.80 6.33
C THR A 216 14.45 4.46 7.81
N GLY A 217 13.58 3.56 8.30
CA GLY A 217 13.66 2.95 9.61
C GLY A 217 14.13 1.49 9.51
N ALA A 218 14.86 1.04 10.51
CA ALA A 218 15.28 -0.36 10.67
C ALA A 218 15.69 -0.65 12.11
N ALA A 219 15.87 -1.94 12.45
CA ALA A 219 16.55 -2.32 13.68
C ALA A 219 18.07 -2.10 13.55
N ASP A 220 18.81 -2.28 14.64
CA ASP A 220 20.25 -2.06 14.67
C ASP A 220 20.99 -2.95 13.67
N PRO A 221 21.62 -2.39 12.62
CA PRO A 221 22.34 -3.17 11.61
C PRO A 221 23.67 -3.74 12.12
N THR A 222 24.11 -3.39 13.33
CA THR A 222 25.34 -3.90 13.94
C THR A 222 25.11 -5.19 14.73
N VAL A 223 23.88 -5.57 14.97
CA VAL A 223 23.52 -6.83 15.65
C VAL A 223 24.12 -8.03 14.91
N SER A 224 24.60 -9.00 15.67
CA SER A 224 25.18 -10.22 15.13
C SER A 224 24.16 -10.99 14.27
N VAL A 225 24.63 -11.54 13.15
CA VAL A 225 23.79 -12.41 12.29
C VAL A 225 23.22 -13.62 13.06
N LYS A 226 23.89 -14.05 14.12
CA LYS A 226 23.41 -15.16 14.98
C LYS A 226 22.14 -14.82 15.77
N ASP A 227 21.92 -13.52 16.00
CA ASP A 227 20.77 -13.01 16.76
C ASP A 227 19.61 -12.59 15.84
N THR A 228 19.69 -12.98 14.57
CA THR A 228 18.60 -12.75 13.61
C THR A 228 17.38 -13.57 14.00
N ILE A 229 16.20 -12.94 13.95
CA ILE A 229 14.92 -13.63 14.16
C ILE A 229 14.78 -14.75 13.13
N GLU A 230 14.32 -15.91 13.59
CA GLU A 230 14.13 -17.08 12.72
C GLU A 230 13.21 -16.77 11.54
N GLY A 231 13.59 -17.18 10.35
CA GLY A 231 12.82 -16.93 9.11
C GLY A 231 12.95 -15.49 8.55
N LYS A 232 13.74 -14.62 9.18
CA LYS A 232 13.96 -13.23 8.75
C LYS A 232 15.36 -13.01 8.20
N LEU A 233 15.53 -11.95 7.41
CA LEU A 233 16.85 -11.51 6.95
C LEU A 233 17.58 -10.74 8.06
N PRO A 234 18.92 -10.86 8.14
CA PRO A 234 19.72 -10.04 9.06
C PRO A 234 19.53 -8.54 8.78
N GLN A 235 19.40 -7.72 9.82
CA GLN A 235 19.21 -6.26 9.70
C GLN A 235 20.29 -5.59 8.85
N LYS A 236 21.53 -6.03 9.00
CA LYS A 236 22.65 -5.57 8.16
C LYS A 236 22.41 -5.79 6.66
N LYS A 237 21.82 -6.93 6.29
CA LYS A 237 21.47 -7.22 4.90
C LYS A 237 20.33 -6.33 4.41
N ILE A 238 19.27 -6.19 5.22
CA ILE A 238 18.11 -5.35 4.88
C ILE A 238 18.55 -3.93 4.60
N VAL A 239 19.24 -3.29 5.54
CA VAL A 239 19.69 -1.89 5.42
C VAL A 239 20.60 -1.69 4.21
N ARG A 240 21.57 -2.58 4.02
CA ARG A 240 22.54 -2.47 2.92
C ARG A 240 21.90 -2.65 1.54
N GLU A 241 21.07 -3.67 1.37
CA GLU A 241 20.45 -3.95 0.08
C GLU A 241 19.33 -2.95 -0.23
N ALA A 242 18.60 -2.46 0.77
CA ALA A 242 17.64 -1.36 0.59
C ALA A 242 18.35 -0.09 0.10
N ALA A 243 19.45 0.30 0.73
CA ALA A 243 20.25 1.45 0.26
C ALA A 243 20.73 1.29 -1.19
N ARG A 244 21.14 0.09 -1.58
CA ARG A 244 21.53 -0.23 -2.96
C ARG A 244 20.35 -0.16 -3.94
N GLY A 245 19.17 -0.64 -3.54
CA GLY A 245 17.95 -0.59 -4.34
C GLY A 245 17.54 0.86 -4.64
N TYR A 246 17.47 1.72 -3.63
CA TYR A 246 17.21 3.15 -3.81
C TYR A 246 18.24 3.80 -4.73
N SER A 247 19.54 3.57 -4.49
CA SER A 247 20.62 4.12 -5.30
C SER A 247 20.55 3.64 -6.75
N SER A 248 20.31 2.35 -6.97
CA SER A 248 20.22 1.77 -8.30
C SER A 248 19.14 2.44 -9.14
N TYR A 249 17.93 2.57 -8.61
CA TYR A 249 16.82 3.17 -9.34
C TYR A 249 17.08 4.65 -9.66
N GLY A 250 17.47 5.44 -8.67
CA GLY A 250 17.75 6.87 -8.85
C GLY A 250 18.88 7.12 -9.86
N ASN A 251 19.94 6.34 -9.80
CA ASN A 251 21.07 6.48 -10.72
C ASN A 251 20.71 6.13 -12.18
N GLN A 252 19.83 5.14 -12.40
CA GLN A 252 19.43 4.76 -13.76
C GLN A 252 18.64 5.85 -14.47
N ILE A 253 17.91 6.68 -13.75
CA ILE A 253 17.13 7.80 -14.31
C ILE A 253 17.84 9.16 -14.14
N GLY A 254 18.99 9.20 -13.50
CA GLY A 254 19.77 10.43 -13.29
C GLY A 254 19.18 11.37 -12.25
N LEU A 255 18.44 10.85 -11.25
CA LEU A 255 17.78 11.64 -10.24
C LEU A 255 18.66 11.84 -9.01
N ALA A 256 18.84 13.10 -8.59
CA ALA A 256 19.59 13.43 -7.38
C ALA A 256 18.82 13.05 -6.10
N THR A 257 19.54 12.50 -5.11
CA THR A 257 19.01 12.32 -3.76
C THR A 257 19.45 13.52 -2.92
N GLY A 258 18.50 14.41 -2.60
CA GLY A 258 18.79 15.65 -1.86
C GLY A 258 18.88 15.46 -0.36
N TYR A 259 18.29 14.40 0.18
CA TYR A 259 18.31 14.12 1.60
C TYR A 259 18.21 12.63 1.89
N VAL A 260 19.03 12.13 2.80
CA VAL A 260 18.97 10.76 3.33
C VAL A 260 18.99 10.80 4.84
N LYS A 261 18.01 10.19 5.47
CA LYS A 261 17.94 9.99 6.91
C LYS A 261 17.66 8.52 7.22
N GLU A 262 18.51 7.91 8.05
CA GLU A 262 18.28 6.56 8.56
C GLU A 262 18.07 6.65 10.08
N VAL A 263 17.04 5.94 10.56
CA VAL A 263 16.69 5.86 11.98
C VAL A 263 16.71 4.39 12.39
N TYR A 264 17.41 4.07 13.46
CA TYR A 264 17.53 2.71 13.97
C TYR A 264 16.92 2.60 15.34
N HIS A 265 16.14 1.55 15.57
CA HIS A 265 15.52 1.26 16.85
C HIS A 265 15.52 -0.24 17.11
N PRO A 266 15.92 -0.72 18.29
CA PRO A 266 16.07 -2.15 18.56
C PRO A 266 14.78 -2.95 18.44
N ASP A 267 13.63 -2.30 18.65
CA ASP A 267 12.31 -2.93 18.63
C ASP A 267 11.62 -2.84 17.26
N TYR A 268 12.33 -2.39 16.24
CA TYR A 268 11.77 -2.26 14.90
C TYR A 268 11.91 -3.56 14.11
#